data_13f2391848dd2a850986ee6b979caa0c
#
_entry.id   13f2391848dd2a850986ee6b979caa0c
#
_cell.length_a   1.000
_cell.length_b   1.000
_cell.length_c   1.000
_cell.angle_alpha   90.00
_cell.angle_beta   90.00
_cell.angle_gamma   90.00
#
_symmetry.space_group_name_H-M   'P 1'
#
loop_
_entity.id
_entity.type
_entity.pdbx_description
1 polymer ?
#
loop_
_entity_poly.entity_id
_entity_poly.type
_entity_poly.pdbx_seq_one_letter_code
_entity_poly.pdbx_strand_id
1 'polypeptide(L)'
;MLDPRETERRNPRTASIDLASPLEIVDMINAADRRVPDAVATQREQIARAIELAEATFRSGGRLFYVGAGTSGRLGVLDASECPPTFGTRPEMVQGIIAGGLPALTRSQEGAEDVVENGARAMDEHGVNEKDFVIGIAASGTTPYVLSLIHI
;
A
#
# COMPACT_ATOMS: atom_id res chain seq x y z
N MET A 1 -0.95 5.46 -27.23
CA MET A 1 -0.12 6.41 -26.48
C MET A 1 0.46 5.60 -25.32
N LEU A 2 1.78 5.65 -25.05
CA LEU A 2 2.36 4.94 -23.92
C LEU A 2 1.94 5.67 -22.64
N ASP A 3 1.56 4.91 -21.60
CA ASP A 3 1.19 5.44 -20.30
C ASP A 3 2.39 6.21 -19.69
N PRO A 4 2.23 7.47 -19.24
CA PRO A 4 3.33 8.25 -18.69
C PRO A 4 3.75 7.84 -17.29
N ARG A 5 2.96 7.00 -16.60
CA ARG A 5 3.25 6.54 -15.24
C ARG A 5 4.55 5.75 -15.19
N GLU A 6 5.36 6.00 -14.17
CA GLU A 6 6.65 5.30 -13.99
C GLU A 6 6.48 3.79 -13.89
N THR A 7 5.40 3.34 -13.20
CA THR A 7 5.07 1.92 -13.00
C THR A 7 4.70 1.19 -14.29
N GLU A 8 4.30 1.92 -15.34
CA GLU A 8 3.92 1.35 -16.64
C GLU A 8 5.04 1.41 -17.68
N ARG A 9 6.17 2.01 -17.33
CA ARG A 9 7.33 2.11 -18.23
C ARG A 9 8.07 0.78 -18.30
N ARG A 10 8.49 0.44 -19.52
CA ARG A 10 9.38 -0.70 -19.73
C ARG A 10 10.73 -0.44 -19.04
N ASN A 11 11.20 -1.40 -18.27
CA ASN A 11 12.53 -1.34 -17.68
C ASN A 11 13.58 -1.73 -18.76
N PRO A 12 14.45 -0.81 -19.23
CA PRO A 12 15.42 -1.11 -20.26
C PRO A 12 16.46 -2.16 -19.85
N ARG A 13 16.66 -2.37 -18.55
CA ARG A 13 17.59 -3.37 -18.01
C ARG A 13 17.06 -4.79 -18.09
N THR A 14 15.77 -4.97 -18.29
CA THR A 14 15.10 -6.27 -18.42
C THR A 14 14.39 -6.42 -19.76
N ALA A 15 14.80 -5.62 -20.77
CA ALA A 15 14.15 -5.60 -22.09
C ALA A 15 14.20 -6.95 -22.82
N SER A 16 15.21 -7.78 -22.52
CA SER A 16 15.42 -9.11 -23.12
C SER A 16 15.17 -10.26 -22.13
N ILE A 17 14.40 -10.03 -21.07
CA ILE A 17 14.17 -11.04 -20.01
C ILE A 17 13.52 -12.32 -20.55
N ASP A 18 12.73 -12.23 -21.59
CA ASP A 18 12.08 -13.34 -22.28
C ASP A 18 13.06 -14.27 -23.02
N LEU A 19 14.26 -13.78 -23.33
CA LEU A 19 15.34 -14.55 -23.98
C LEU A 19 16.40 -15.06 -23.00
N ALA A 20 16.31 -14.64 -21.73
CA ALA A 20 17.31 -14.95 -20.72
C ALA A 20 17.11 -16.36 -20.14
N SER A 21 18.22 -16.99 -19.74
CA SER A 21 18.18 -18.21 -18.94
C SER A 21 17.59 -17.97 -17.54
N PRO A 22 17.11 -19.01 -16.83
CA PRO A 22 16.58 -18.84 -15.47
C PRO A 22 17.55 -18.15 -14.51
N LEU A 23 18.86 -18.45 -14.61
CA LEU A 23 19.87 -17.81 -13.77
C LEU A 23 20.01 -16.32 -14.08
N GLU A 24 20.05 -15.95 -15.36
CA GLU A 24 20.11 -14.54 -15.78
C GLU A 24 18.86 -13.77 -15.35
N ILE A 25 17.67 -14.40 -15.36
CA ILE A 25 16.43 -13.79 -14.84
C ILE A 25 16.57 -13.47 -13.35
N VAL A 26 17.07 -14.42 -12.57
CA VAL A 26 17.32 -14.21 -11.13
C VAL A 26 18.31 -13.07 -10.91
N ASP A 27 19.39 -13.01 -11.68
CA ASP A 27 20.40 -11.96 -11.58
C ASP A 27 19.83 -10.59 -11.94
N MET A 28 19.00 -10.49 -12.98
CA MET A 28 18.34 -9.26 -13.39
C MET A 28 17.40 -8.75 -12.28
N ILE A 29 16.60 -9.64 -11.68
CA ILE A 29 15.67 -9.31 -10.58
C ILE A 29 16.47 -8.83 -9.36
N ASN A 30 17.45 -9.59 -8.92
CA ASN A 30 18.30 -9.23 -7.78
C ASN A 30 19.02 -7.89 -7.98
N ALA A 31 19.48 -7.61 -9.20
CA ALA A 31 20.12 -6.33 -9.51
C ALA A 31 19.14 -5.15 -9.43
N ALA A 32 17.87 -5.37 -9.72
CA ALA A 32 16.81 -4.38 -9.55
C ALA A 32 16.47 -4.17 -8.06
N ASP A 33 16.30 -5.26 -7.32
CA ASP A 33 15.89 -5.27 -5.91
C ASP A 33 16.92 -4.59 -4.99
N ARG A 34 18.22 -4.76 -5.27
CA ARG A 34 19.30 -4.11 -4.51
C ARG A 34 19.21 -2.58 -4.47
N ARG A 35 18.47 -1.96 -5.38
CA ARG A 35 18.28 -0.49 -5.40
C ARG A 35 17.12 -0.03 -4.53
N VAL A 36 16.23 -0.94 -4.13
CA VAL A 36 15.04 -0.59 -3.36
C VAL A 36 15.39 0.01 -1.99
N PRO A 37 16.29 -0.58 -1.18
CA PRO A 37 16.69 0.01 0.10
C PRO A 37 17.25 1.43 -0.05
N ASP A 38 18.07 1.68 -1.09
CA ASP A 38 18.64 3.01 -1.33
C ASP A 38 17.52 4.02 -1.68
N ALA A 39 16.55 3.61 -2.50
CA ALA A 39 15.41 4.45 -2.83
C ALA A 39 14.57 4.78 -1.58
N VAL A 40 14.30 3.80 -0.72
CA VAL A 40 13.60 4.01 0.57
C VAL A 40 14.39 4.95 1.47
N ALA A 41 15.71 4.81 1.53
CA ALA A 41 16.57 5.67 2.36
C ALA A 41 16.48 7.15 1.98
N THR A 42 16.17 7.48 0.72
CA THR A 42 15.94 8.88 0.30
C THR A 42 14.73 9.52 0.96
N GLN A 43 13.78 8.71 1.46
CA GLN A 43 12.53 9.15 2.08
C GLN A 43 12.53 8.99 3.61
N ARG A 44 13.69 8.76 4.21
CA ARG A 44 13.81 8.47 5.66
C ARG A 44 13.14 9.50 6.57
N GLU A 45 13.18 10.78 6.20
CA GLU A 45 12.60 11.87 7.02
C GLU A 45 11.07 11.82 6.98
N GLN A 46 10.48 11.56 5.81
CA GLN A 46 9.03 11.41 5.64
C GLN A 46 8.54 10.14 6.34
N ILE A 47 9.30 9.05 6.26
CA ILE A 47 9.00 7.82 6.99
C ILE A 47 9.05 8.05 8.50
N ALA A 48 10.09 8.73 9.00
CA ALA A 48 10.19 9.09 10.41
C ALA A 48 8.98 9.93 10.86
N ARG A 49 8.57 10.90 10.05
CA ARG A 49 7.38 11.71 10.34
C ARG A 49 6.10 10.87 10.39
N ALA A 50 5.92 9.90 9.48
CA ALA A 50 4.78 8.99 9.53
C ALA A 50 4.78 8.13 10.80
N ILE A 51 5.95 7.67 11.25
CA ILE A 51 6.10 6.93 12.51
C ILE A 51 5.69 7.80 13.71
N GLU A 52 6.13 9.06 13.78
CA GLU A 52 5.74 9.99 14.84
C GLU A 52 4.23 10.21 14.88
N LEU A 53 3.58 10.34 13.72
CA LEU A 53 2.13 10.49 13.63
C LEU A 53 1.40 9.23 14.10
N ALA A 54 1.86 8.04 13.70
CA ALA A 54 1.30 6.77 14.15
C ALA A 54 1.45 6.60 15.68
N GLU A 55 2.62 6.92 16.23
CA GLU A 55 2.85 6.88 17.68
C GLU A 55 1.89 7.82 18.43
N ALA A 56 1.76 9.07 17.98
CA ALA A 56 0.86 10.05 18.59
C ALA A 56 -0.60 9.58 18.54
N THR A 57 -1.00 8.99 17.41
CA THR A 57 -2.33 8.39 17.22
C THR A 57 -2.59 7.30 18.25
N PHE A 58 -1.68 6.34 18.39
CA PHE A 58 -1.84 5.25 19.37
C PHE A 58 -1.85 5.75 20.81
N ARG A 59 -1.02 6.73 21.17
CA ARG A 59 -0.99 7.34 22.50
C ARG A 59 -2.29 8.07 22.84
N SER A 60 -2.97 8.63 21.84
CA SER A 60 -4.28 9.28 22.01
C SER A 60 -5.47 8.32 21.98
N GLY A 61 -5.22 7.01 21.81
CA GLY A 61 -6.26 5.99 21.70
C GLY A 61 -6.93 5.89 20.34
N GLY A 62 -6.34 6.49 19.30
CA GLY A 62 -6.73 6.33 17.91
C GLY A 62 -6.21 5.03 17.30
N ARG A 63 -6.57 4.80 16.03
CA ARG A 63 -6.29 3.58 15.26
C ARG A 63 -5.50 3.93 14.00
N LEU A 64 -4.76 2.95 13.48
CA LEU A 64 -4.10 3.04 12.18
C LEU A 64 -4.92 2.25 11.15
N PHE A 65 -5.16 2.86 9.99
CA PHE A 65 -5.78 2.21 8.84
C PHE A 65 -4.83 2.22 7.64
N TYR A 66 -4.49 1.04 7.14
CA TYR A 66 -3.89 0.88 5.82
C TYR A 66 -4.99 0.78 4.78
N VAL A 67 -4.93 1.57 3.73
CA VAL A 67 -5.95 1.59 2.68
C VAL A 67 -5.29 1.47 1.31
N GLY A 68 -5.70 0.50 0.52
CA GLY A 68 -5.12 0.27 -0.80
C GLY A 68 -6.01 -0.56 -1.72
N ALA A 69 -5.59 -0.70 -2.95
CA ALA A 69 -6.22 -1.57 -3.94
C ALA A 69 -5.27 -2.67 -4.38
N GLY A 70 -5.79 -3.80 -4.83
CA GLY A 70 -4.99 -4.91 -5.35
C GLY A 70 -3.90 -5.37 -4.38
N THR A 71 -2.66 -5.51 -4.87
CA THR A 71 -1.52 -5.94 -4.05
C THR A 71 -1.21 -4.95 -2.92
N SER A 72 -1.34 -3.64 -3.15
CA SER A 72 -1.12 -2.63 -2.11
C SER A 72 -2.08 -2.80 -0.93
N GLY A 73 -3.37 -3.04 -1.22
CA GLY A 73 -4.37 -3.32 -0.18
C GLY A 73 -4.09 -4.64 0.56
N ARG A 74 -3.65 -5.68 -0.17
CA ARG A 74 -3.28 -6.97 0.47
C ARG A 74 -2.09 -6.83 1.42
N LEU A 75 -1.09 -6.03 1.06
CA LEU A 75 0.06 -5.76 1.94
C LEU A 75 -0.38 -5.03 3.22
N GLY A 76 -1.28 -4.05 3.12
CA GLY A 76 -1.84 -3.38 4.29
C GLY A 76 -2.62 -4.33 5.21
N VAL A 77 -3.44 -5.22 4.63
CA VAL A 77 -4.17 -6.25 5.40
C VAL A 77 -3.20 -7.26 6.03
N LEU A 78 -2.17 -7.67 5.30
CA LEU A 78 -1.15 -8.58 5.82
C LEU A 78 -0.46 -7.99 7.06
N ASP A 79 0.05 -6.77 6.97
CA ASP A 79 0.72 -6.10 8.11
C ASP A 79 -0.24 -5.94 9.30
N ALA A 80 -1.46 -5.48 9.06
CA ALA A 80 -2.48 -5.35 10.10
C ALA A 80 -2.79 -6.67 10.81
N SER A 81 -2.84 -7.78 10.07
CA SER A 81 -3.13 -9.11 10.62
C SER A 81 -2.00 -9.66 11.49
N GLU A 82 -0.76 -9.23 11.23
CA GLU A 82 0.42 -9.65 11.99
C GLU A 82 0.65 -8.83 13.28
N CYS A 83 0.03 -7.67 13.41
CA CYS A 83 0.20 -6.84 14.61
C CYS A 83 -0.25 -7.52 15.91
N PRO A 84 -1.41 -8.20 16.00
CA PRO A 84 -1.83 -8.87 17.23
C PRO A 84 -0.89 -10.01 17.65
N PRO A 85 -0.51 -10.98 16.81
CA PRO A 85 0.36 -12.06 17.24
C PRO A 85 1.80 -11.63 17.50
N THR A 86 2.28 -10.56 16.82
CA THR A 86 3.67 -10.09 16.93
C THR A 86 3.86 -9.13 18.11
N PHE A 87 2.93 -8.23 18.31
CA PHE A 87 3.06 -7.14 19.28
C PHE A 87 2.03 -7.19 20.42
N GLY A 88 1.12 -8.17 20.41
CA GLY A 88 0.06 -8.29 21.41
C GLY A 88 -0.96 -7.14 21.35
N THR A 89 -1.13 -6.51 20.21
CA THR A 89 -2.09 -5.42 20.02
C THR A 89 -3.52 -5.95 19.99
N ARG A 90 -4.49 -5.08 20.28
CA ARG A 90 -5.88 -5.40 19.97
C ARG A 90 -6.07 -5.38 18.45
N PRO A 91 -6.90 -6.26 17.87
CA PRO A 91 -7.13 -6.32 16.41
C PRO A 91 -7.64 -5.00 15.81
N GLU A 92 -8.35 -4.19 16.61
CA GLU A 92 -8.91 -2.92 16.16
C GLU A 92 -7.86 -1.79 16.05
N MET A 93 -6.69 -1.97 16.67
CA MET A 93 -5.66 -0.93 16.73
C MET A 93 -5.02 -0.64 15.36
N VAL A 94 -4.79 -1.69 14.57
CA VAL A 94 -4.28 -1.59 13.19
C VAL A 94 -5.20 -2.39 12.28
N GLN A 95 -5.72 -1.77 11.24
CA GLN A 95 -6.67 -2.38 10.33
C GLN A 95 -6.27 -2.15 8.87
N GLY A 96 -6.54 -3.14 8.03
CA GLY A 96 -6.32 -3.07 6.59
C GLY A 96 -7.64 -3.01 5.83
N ILE A 97 -7.77 -2.03 4.94
CA ILE A 97 -8.93 -1.84 4.06
C ILE A 97 -8.49 -1.99 2.63
N ILE A 98 -9.15 -2.88 1.89
CA ILE A 98 -8.85 -3.14 0.49
C ILE A 98 -10.04 -2.80 -0.39
N ALA A 99 -9.81 -2.12 -1.52
CA ALA A 99 -10.83 -1.89 -2.54
C ALA A 99 -11.42 -3.21 -3.03
N GLY A 100 -12.76 -3.31 -3.06
CA GLY A 100 -13.47 -4.55 -3.35
C GLY A 100 -13.69 -5.47 -2.14
N GLY A 101 -13.22 -5.06 -0.95
CA GLY A 101 -13.48 -5.78 0.31
C GLY A 101 -12.81 -7.15 0.42
N LEU A 102 -13.29 -7.98 1.34
CA LEU A 102 -12.72 -9.31 1.62
C LEU A 102 -12.52 -10.21 0.38
N PRO A 103 -13.43 -10.25 -0.62
CA PRO A 103 -13.20 -11.04 -1.83
C PRO A 103 -11.93 -10.65 -2.59
N ALA A 104 -11.51 -9.37 -2.52
CA ALA A 104 -10.32 -8.86 -3.19
C ALA A 104 -9.00 -9.39 -2.59
N LEU A 105 -9.03 -10.00 -1.41
CA LEU A 105 -7.85 -10.62 -0.80
C LEU A 105 -7.37 -11.83 -1.60
N THR A 106 -8.30 -12.61 -2.16
CA THR A 106 -7.99 -13.88 -2.83
C THR A 106 -8.29 -13.88 -4.32
N ARG A 107 -9.06 -12.90 -4.83
CA ARG A 107 -9.43 -12.80 -6.24
C ARG A 107 -9.33 -11.37 -6.71
N SER A 108 -8.85 -11.14 -7.94
CA SER A 108 -8.87 -9.81 -8.55
C SER A 108 -10.31 -9.29 -8.64
N GLN A 109 -10.49 -8.02 -8.27
CA GLN A 109 -11.76 -7.29 -8.38
C GLN A 109 -11.53 -6.14 -9.34
N GLU A 110 -11.77 -6.41 -10.64
CA GLU A 110 -11.55 -5.43 -11.69
C GLU A 110 -12.40 -4.17 -11.48
N GLY A 111 -11.81 -3.00 -11.71
CA GLY A 111 -12.47 -1.70 -11.56
C GLY A 111 -12.71 -1.24 -10.12
N ALA A 112 -12.39 -2.05 -9.11
CA ALA A 112 -12.60 -1.66 -7.71
C ALA A 112 -11.75 -0.45 -7.29
N GLU A 113 -10.59 -0.25 -7.94
CA GLU A 113 -9.67 0.85 -7.67
C GLU A 113 -10.05 2.17 -8.35
N ASP A 114 -10.98 2.13 -9.32
CA ASP A 114 -11.36 3.30 -10.12
C ASP A 114 -12.52 4.09 -9.50
N VAL A 115 -13.23 3.51 -8.52
CA VAL A 115 -14.43 4.11 -7.92
C VAL A 115 -14.03 4.97 -6.71
N VAL A 116 -13.96 6.27 -6.94
CA VAL A 116 -13.57 7.30 -5.94
C VAL A 116 -14.46 7.26 -4.70
N GLU A 117 -15.79 7.16 -4.89
CA GLU A 117 -16.79 7.19 -3.82
C GLU A 117 -16.65 6.01 -2.85
N ASN A 118 -16.07 4.90 -3.32
CA ASN A 118 -15.86 3.74 -2.45
C ASN A 118 -14.80 3.99 -1.38
N GLY A 119 -13.84 4.88 -1.62
CA GLY A 119 -12.85 5.26 -0.60
C GLY A 119 -13.50 5.95 0.59
N ALA A 120 -14.30 7.00 0.35
CA ALA A 120 -15.04 7.70 1.39
C ALA A 120 -15.98 6.76 2.16
N ARG A 121 -16.76 5.95 1.42
CA ARG A 121 -17.68 4.97 2.03
C ARG A 121 -16.95 3.98 2.92
N ALA A 122 -15.79 3.49 2.52
CA ALA A 122 -15.00 2.58 3.33
C ALA A 122 -14.55 3.23 4.65
N MET A 123 -14.23 4.53 4.66
CA MET A 123 -13.91 5.26 5.89
C MET A 123 -15.13 5.34 6.81
N ASP A 124 -16.30 5.67 6.28
CA ASP A 124 -17.56 5.74 7.03
C ASP A 124 -17.94 4.38 7.62
N GLU A 125 -17.84 3.31 6.82
CA GLU A 125 -18.18 1.92 7.26
C GLU A 125 -17.27 1.44 8.40
N HIS A 126 -16.01 1.89 8.45
CA HIS A 126 -15.07 1.56 9.52
C HIS A 126 -15.08 2.58 10.66
N GLY A 127 -15.94 3.60 10.59
CA GLY A 127 -16.07 4.64 11.59
C GLY A 127 -14.75 5.37 11.83
N VAL A 128 -14.01 5.65 10.74
CA VAL A 128 -12.77 6.44 10.80
C VAL A 128 -13.10 7.85 11.24
N ASN A 129 -12.31 8.40 12.14
CA ASN A 129 -12.55 9.71 12.73
C ASN A 129 -11.23 10.48 12.94
N GLU A 130 -11.32 11.70 13.42
CA GLU A 130 -10.23 12.65 13.61
C GLU A 130 -9.07 12.16 14.51
N LYS A 131 -9.27 11.11 15.30
CA LYS A 131 -8.23 10.52 16.15
C LYS A 131 -7.44 9.45 15.44
N ASP A 132 -7.91 8.97 14.30
CA ASP A 132 -7.30 7.88 13.57
C ASP A 132 -6.26 8.39 12.57
N PHE A 133 -5.34 7.53 12.19
CA PHE A 133 -4.33 7.79 11.17
C PHE A 133 -4.55 6.86 9.98
N VAL A 134 -4.65 7.42 8.78
CA VAL A 134 -4.86 6.65 7.54
C VAL A 134 -3.61 6.71 6.67
N ILE A 135 -3.12 5.55 6.27
CA ILE A 135 -2.02 5.40 5.31
C ILE A 135 -2.58 4.82 4.01
N GLY A 136 -2.64 5.65 2.98
CA GLY A 136 -2.96 5.20 1.62
C GLY A 136 -1.76 4.54 0.95
N ILE A 137 -1.92 3.32 0.43
CA ILE A 137 -0.87 2.56 -0.23
C ILE A 137 -1.20 2.45 -1.73
N ALA A 138 -0.36 3.02 -2.58
CA ALA A 138 -0.49 2.94 -4.03
C ALA A 138 0.89 2.97 -4.70
N ALA A 139 1.21 1.97 -5.52
CA ALA A 139 2.50 1.88 -6.20
C ALA A 139 2.69 3.01 -7.22
N SER A 140 1.65 3.36 -7.97
CA SER A 140 1.67 4.43 -8.97
C SER A 140 1.49 5.83 -8.36
N GLY A 141 0.97 5.93 -7.13
CA GLY A 141 0.53 7.18 -6.52
C GLY A 141 -0.69 7.82 -7.20
N THR A 142 -1.38 7.11 -8.09
CA THR A 142 -2.49 7.65 -8.91
C THR A 142 -3.80 6.89 -8.78
N THR A 143 -3.88 5.87 -7.92
CA THR A 143 -5.08 5.05 -7.71
C THR A 143 -6.24 5.90 -7.19
N PRO A 144 -7.35 6.07 -7.95
CA PRO A 144 -8.45 6.97 -7.59
C PRO A 144 -9.06 6.66 -6.23
N TYR A 145 -9.29 5.39 -5.93
CA TYR A 145 -9.76 4.92 -4.62
C TYR A 145 -8.90 5.43 -3.46
N VAL A 146 -7.56 5.36 -3.59
CA VAL A 146 -6.62 5.81 -2.55
C VAL A 146 -6.53 7.34 -2.50
N LEU A 147 -6.49 8.00 -3.66
CA LEU A 147 -6.42 9.47 -3.71
C LEU A 147 -7.64 10.14 -3.12
N SER A 148 -8.81 9.51 -3.19
CA SER A 148 -10.04 10.06 -2.59
C SER A 148 -9.91 10.30 -1.08
N LEU A 149 -9.04 9.55 -0.40
CA LEU A 149 -8.83 9.67 1.04
C LEU A 149 -8.14 10.97 1.45
N ILE A 150 -7.40 11.60 0.53
CA ILE A 150 -6.66 12.85 0.79
C ILE A 150 -7.65 14.02 1.04
N HIS A 151 -8.87 13.92 0.54
CA HIS A 151 -9.88 14.97 0.59
C HIS A 151 -11.00 14.70 1.61
N ILE A 152 -10.86 13.66 2.40
CA ILE A 152 -11.77 13.35 3.50
C ILE A 152 -11.22 13.92 4.81
#